data_329a351098ae4ad35a816a56c5faeb2f
#
_entry.id   329a351098ae4ad35a816a56c5faeb2f
#
_cell.length_a   1.000
_cell.length_b   1.000
_cell.length_c   1.000
_cell.angle_alpha   90.00
_cell.angle_beta   90.00
_cell.angle_gamma   90.00
#
_symmetry.space_group_name_H-M   'P 1'
#
loop_
_entity.id
_entity.type
_entity.pdbx_description
1 polymer ?
#
loop_
_entity_poly.entity_id
_entity_poly.type
_entity_poly.pdbx_seq_one_letter_code
_entity_poly.pdbx_strand_id
1 'polypeptide(L)'
;MRSVALCSARGAPGVTTTALLVASHLDAVMVEADLSGGVVAVRYGLGREPGLVTLAAANPHEPGGWLDHAQNAGGIPVLVGPDAAETAESLWRTAGERIVGVLGRSDGTVVIDVGRIWRRPRILDVAEVVLVLARPNAEELVAASHAVATLNATNLGHRGVQVGVVLVGDGTYRPTEIGDSLGAPVLAHLPDDPTTAAHLRDGGTTSRSLARSRLSRAVAGLVDILDKPAAPVSEAVTIR
;
A
#
# COMPACT_ATOMS: atom_id res chain seq x y z
N MET A 1 6.39 11.13 -10.54
CA MET A 1 5.36 10.14 -10.09
C MET A 1 5.60 9.84 -8.65
N ARG A 2 4.57 9.74 -7.88
CA ARG A 2 4.66 9.33 -6.47
C ARG A 2 4.00 7.98 -6.30
N SER A 3 4.72 7.04 -5.71
CA SER A 3 4.23 5.69 -5.50
C SER A 3 4.35 5.30 -4.03
N VAL A 4 3.21 4.93 -3.44
CA VAL A 4 3.11 4.55 -2.03
C VAL A 4 2.66 3.10 -1.95
N ALA A 5 3.45 2.25 -1.32
CA ALA A 5 3.07 0.86 -1.06
C ALA A 5 2.65 0.68 0.40
N LEU A 6 1.58 -0.05 0.62
CA LEU A 6 1.07 -0.40 1.94
C LEU A 6 1.13 -1.91 2.13
N CYS A 7 1.64 -2.34 3.27
CA CYS A 7 1.74 -3.75 3.61
C CYS A 7 1.55 -3.98 5.11
N SER A 8 1.44 -5.23 5.51
CA SER A 8 1.50 -5.65 6.92
C SER A 8 2.33 -6.92 7.07
N ALA A 9 2.88 -7.15 8.24
CA ALA A 9 3.61 -8.36 8.56
C ALA A 9 2.68 -9.50 9.05
N ARG A 10 1.60 -9.15 9.72
CA ARG A 10 0.56 -10.06 10.22
C ARG A 10 -0.82 -9.63 9.74
N GLY A 11 -1.80 -10.53 9.86
CA GLY A 11 -3.10 -10.38 9.24
C GLY A 11 -3.87 -9.12 9.63
N ALA A 12 -4.44 -8.51 8.64
CA ALA A 12 -5.57 -7.59 8.62
C ALA A 12 -5.56 -6.32 9.53
N PRO A 13 -4.50 -5.52 9.62
CA PRO A 13 -4.64 -4.18 10.19
C PRO A 13 -5.32 -3.18 9.24
N GLY A 14 -6.01 -3.67 8.19
CA GLY A 14 -6.75 -2.82 7.25
C GLY A 14 -5.93 -2.26 6.09
N VAL A 15 -4.94 -3.00 5.58
CA VAL A 15 -4.07 -2.57 4.45
C VAL A 15 -4.91 -2.14 3.25
N THR A 16 -5.78 -2.99 2.72
CA THR A 16 -6.66 -2.69 1.59
C THR A 16 -7.57 -1.48 1.86
N THR A 17 -8.16 -1.40 3.05
CA THR A 17 -9.02 -0.28 3.45
C THR A 17 -8.24 1.04 3.46
N THR A 18 -7.02 1.02 4.03
CA THR A 18 -6.15 2.19 4.07
C THR A 18 -5.66 2.56 2.67
N ALA A 19 -5.31 1.57 1.83
CA ALA A 19 -4.89 1.80 0.44
C ALA A 19 -6.00 2.47 -0.39
N LEU A 20 -7.25 2.03 -0.26
CA LEU A 20 -8.40 2.67 -0.90
C LEU A 20 -8.56 4.13 -0.46
N LEU A 21 -8.45 4.41 0.85
CA LEU A 21 -8.55 5.79 1.35
C LEU A 21 -7.37 6.66 0.90
N VAL A 22 -6.14 6.14 0.95
CA VAL A 22 -4.96 6.86 0.45
C VAL A 22 -5.11 7.16 -1.05
N ALA A 23 -5.55 6.19 -1.85
CA ALA A 23 -5.79 6.39 -3.28
C ALA A 23 -6.85 7.46 -3.54
N SER A 24 -7.93 7.45 -2.76
CA SER A 24 -8.99 8.47 -2.85
C SER A 24 -8.50 9.88 -2.50
N HIS A 25 -7.62 10.03 -1.50
CA HIS A 25 -7.10 11.35 -1.11
C HIS A 25 -6.00 11.87 -2.05
N LEU A 26 -5.26 10.96 -2.70
CA LEU A 26 -4.21 11.31 -3.68
C LEU A 26 -4.72 11.44 -5.11
N ASP A 27 -6.01 11.18 -5.37
CA ASP A 27 -6.57 11.02 -6.73
C ASP A 27 -5.71 10.03 -7.56
N ALA A 28 -5.37 8.91 -6.94
CA ALA A 28 -4.42 7.93 -7.42
C ALA A 28 -5.10 6.66 -7.92
N VAL A 29 -4.38 5.91 -8.75
CA VAL A 29 -4.78 4.55 -9.10
C VAL A 29 -4.30 3.58 -8.03
N MET A 30 -5.20 2.75 -7.51
CA MET A 30 -4.82 1.66 -6.63
C MET A 30 -4.40 0.43 -7.44
N VAL A 31 -3.33 -0.20 -7.05
CA VAL A 31 -2.84 -1.48 -7.60
C VAL A 31 -2.97 -2.55 -6.55
N GLU A 32 -3.81 -3.54 -6.80
CA GLU A 32 -4.00 -4.66 -5.87
C GLU A 32 -2.96 -5.75 -6.16
N ALA A 33 -1.92 -5.81 -5.33
CA ALA A 33 -0.75 -6.66 -5.52
C ALA A 33 -0.56 -7.70 -4.41
N ASP A 34 -1.62 -8.01 -3.64
CA ASP A 34 -1.57 -9.00 -2.57
C ASP A 34 -1.33 -10.41 -3.12
N LEU A 35 -0.23 -11.04 -2.69
CA LEU A 35 0.11 -12.41 -3.07
C LEU A 35 -0.82 -13.45 -2.45
N SER A 36 -1.61 -13.09 -1.45
CA SER A 36 -2.62 -13.98 -0.86
C SER A 36 -3.94 -14.02 -1.63
N GLY A 37 -4.05 -13.20 -2.69
CA GLY A 37 -5.24 -13.02 -3.50
C GLY A 37 -5.97 -11.70 -3.23
N GLY A 38 -6.41 -11.04 -4.31
CA GLY A 38 -7.14 -9.79 -4.27
C GLY A 38 -8.57 -9.96 -3.77
N VAL A 39 -9.11 -8.91 -3.16
CA VAL A 39 -10.48 -8.88 -2.60
C VAL A 39 -11.32 -7.74 -3.17
N VAL A 40 -10.69 -6.79 -3.89
CA VAL A 40 -11.36 -5.57 -4.35
C VAL A 40 -12.43 -5.87 -5.39
N ALA A 41 -12.15 -6.77 -6.33
CA ALA A 41 -13.13 -7.17 -7.32
C ALA A 41 -14.41 -7.72 -6.67
N VAL A 42 -14.28 -8.59 -5.68
CA VAL A 42 -15.42 -9.16 -4.94
C VAL A 42 -16.15 -8.10 -4.12
N ARG A 43 -15.43 -7.21 -3.44
CA ARG A 43 -16.04 -6.14 -2.61
C ARG A 43 -16.90 -5.18 -3.40
N TYR A 44 -16.48 -4.87 -4.63
CA TYR A 44 -17.14 -3.87 -5.47
C TYR A 44 -17.94 -4.44 -6.64
N GLY A 45 -18.10 -5.77 -6.69
CA GLY A 45 -18.84 -6.44 -7.78
C GLY A 45 -18.20 -6.23 -9.15
N LEU A 46 -16.86 -6.11 -9.20
CA LEU A 46 -16.10 -5.91 -10.43
C LEU A 46 -15.77 -7.23 -11.11
N GLY A 47 -15.46 -7.17 -12.41
CA GLY A 47 -14.92 -8.30 -13.13
C GLY A 47 -13.48 -8.62 -12.69
N ARG A 48 -13.01 -9.84 -12.99
CA ARG A 48 -11.58 -10.19 -12.85
C ARG A 48 -10.73 -9.47 -13.90
N GLU A 49 -11.36 -9.03 -14.98
CA GLU A 49 -10.78 -8.30 -16.10
C GLU A 49 -11.67 -7.11 -16.47
N PRO A 50 -11.07 -5.98 -16.92
CA PRO A 50 -9.62 -5.74 -16.99
C PRO A 50 -8.96 -5.60 -15.62
N GLY A 51 -7.62 -5.79 -15.55
CA GLY A 51 -6.84 -5.71 -14.32
C GLY A 51 -5.36 -6.01 -14.55
N LEU A 52 -4.65 -6.44 -13.52
CA LEU A 52 -3.22 -6.77 -13.62
C LEU A 52 -2.92 -7.88 -14.64
N VAL A 53 -3.84 -8.84 -14.82
CA VAL A 53 -3.67 -9.93 -15.79
C VAL A 53 -3.69 -9.38 -17.22
N THR A 54 -4.64 -8.53 -17.56
CA THR A 54 -4.73 -7.91 -18.87
C THR A 54 -3.60 -6.90 -19.11
N LEU A 55 -3.19 -6.16 -18.08
CA LEU A 55 -2.01 -5.28 -18.15
C LEU A 55 -0.74 -6.08 -18.44
N ALA A 56 -0.57 -7.23 -17.80
CA ALA A 56 0.55 -8.12 -18.05
C ALA A 56 0.57 -8.70 -19.47
N ALA A 57 -0.58 -8.91 -20.06
CA ALA A 57 -0.74 -9.45 -21.43
C ALA A 57 -0.69 -8.37 -22.51
N ALA A 58 -0.93 -7.09 -22.17
CA ALA A 58 -1.03 -5.99 -23.11
C ALA A 58 0.26 -5.81 -23.92
N ASN A 59 0.13 -5.47 -25.18
CA ASN A 59 1.28 -5.16 -26.03
C ASN A 59 1.81 -3.75 -25.67
N PRO A 60 3.08 -3.59 -25.31
CA PRO A 60 3.64 -2.29 -24.96
C PRO A 60 3.66 -1.27 -26.12
N HIS A 61 3.37 -1.71 -27.35
CA HIS A 61 3.32 -0.89 -28.56
C HIS A 61 1.89 -0.60 -29.03
N GLU A 62 0.86 -1.13 -28.35
CA GLU A 62 -0.52 -0.81 -28.68
C GLU A 62 -0.89 0.59 -28.17
N PRO A 63 -1.69 1.34 -28.95
CA PRO A 63 -2.28 2.57 -28.47
C PRO A 63 -3.27 2.24 -27.36
N GLY A 64 -3.05 2.80 -26.19
CA GLY A 64 -3.81 2.57 -24.98
C GLY A 64 -2.89 2.74 -23.79
N GLY A 65 -3.43 3.25 -22.71
CA GLY A 65 -2.66 3.46 -21.49
C GLY A 65 -2.84 2.31 -20.51
N TRP A 66 -1.93 2.19 -19.58
CA TRP A 66 -2.08 1.27 -18.45
C TRP A 66 -3.39 1.50 -17.66
N LEU A 67 -3.96 2.71 -17.75
CA LEU A 67 -5.26 3.08 -17.16
C LEU A 67 -6.44 2.36 -17.82
N ASP A 68 -6.34 1.91 -19.07
CA ASP A 68 -7.40 1.16 -19.75
C ASP A 68 -7.66 -0.21 -19.10
N HIS A 69 -6.71 -0.64 -18.26
CA HIS A 69 -6.84 -1.85 -17.46
C HIS A 69 -7.42 -1.60 -16.07
N ALA A 70 -7.68 -0.35 -15.69
CA ALA A 70 -8.28 -0.03 -14.40
C ALA A 70 -9.80 -0.13 -14.45
N GLN A 71 -10.39 -0.60 -13.36
CA GLN A 71 -11.83 -0.61 -13.10
C GLN A 71 -12.16 0.42 -12.02
N ASN A 72 -13.43 0.74 -11.83
CA ASN A 72 -13.89 1.72 -10.84
C ASN A 72 -14.40 1.03 -9.57
N ALA A 73 -13.67 1.13 -8.49
CA ALA A 73 -14.07 0.65 -7.18
C ALA A 73 -14.64 1.80 -6.33
N GLY A 74 -15.93 2.06 -6.47
CA GLY A 74 -16.60 3.09 -5.65
C GLY A 74 -16.09 4.51 -5.83
N GLY A 75 -15.61 4.86 -7.02
CA GLY A 75 -15.02 6.16 -7.36
C GLY A 75 -13.49 6.16 -7.40
N ILE A 76 -12.84 5.05 -7.08
CA ILE A 76 -11.39 4.88 -7.10
C ILE A 76 -11.01 4.00 -8.29
N PRO A 77 -10.11 4.46 -9.21
CA PRO A 77 -9.59 3.59 -10.25
C PRO A 77 -8.67 2.52 -9.65
N VAL A 78 -8.92 1.24 -9.96
CA VAL A 78 -8.18 0.10 -9.41
C VAL A 78 -7.75 -0.86 -10.51
N LEU A 79 -6.48 -1.23 -10.51
CA LEU A 79 -5.98 -2.41 -11.20
C LEU A 79 -6.19 -3.62 -10.29
N VAL A 80 -7.26 -4.36 -10.54
CA VAL A 80 -7.60 -5.53 -9.71
C VAL A 80 -6.57 -6.64 -9.91
N GLY A 81 -6.19 -7.28 -8.80
CA GLY A 81 -5.32 -8.45 -8.79
C GLY A 81 -6.11 -9.76 -8.94
N PRO A 82 -5.42 -10.89 -9.20
CA PRO A 82 -6.03 -12.20 -9.13
C PRO A 82 -6.59 -12.48 -7.71
N ASP A 83 -7.76 -13.11 -7.64
CA ASP A 83 -8.45 -13.43 -6.39
C ASP A 83 -7.92 -14.71 -5.69
N ALA A 84 -7.14 -15.53 -6.39
CA ALA A 84 -6.52 -16.73 -5.85
C ALA A 84 -5.00 -16.55 -5.67
N ALA A 85 -4.47 -16.98 -4.53
CA ALA A 85 -3.06 -16.85 -4.18
C ALA A 85 -2.12 -17.49 -5.22
N GLU A 86 -2.45 -18.69 -5.70
CA GLU A 86 -1.64 -19.39 -6.70
C GLU A 86 -1.57 -18.60 -8.02
N THR A 87 -2.68 -17.99 -8.44
CA THR A 87 -2.74 -17.16 -9.66
C THR A 87 -1.98 -15.86 -9.44
N ALA A 88 -2.10 -15.22 -8.29
CA ALA A 88 -1.36 -14.03 -7.93
C ALA A 88 0.15 -14.30 -7.93
N GLU A 89 0.61 -15.35 -7.25
CA GLU A 89 2.02 -15.73 -7.24
C GLU A 89 2.54 -16.08 -8.65
N SER A 90 1.74 -16.77 -9.45
CA SER A 90 2.10 -17.10 -10.85
C SER A 90 2.25 -15.84 -11.69
N LEU A 91 1.31 -14.90 -11.62
CA LEU A 91 1.37 -13.62 -12.32
C LEU A 91 2.65 -12.85 -11.96
N TRP A 92 2.94 -12.68 -10.66
CA TRP A 92 4.12 -11.94 -10.22
C TRP A 92 5.44 -12.65 -10.56
N ARG A 93 5.45 -13.98 -10.64
CA ARG A 93 6.63 -14.74 -11.07
C ARG A 93 6.89 -14.59 -12.56
N THR A 94 5.85 -14.60 -13.40
CA THR A 94 5.98 -14.66 -14.86
C THR A 94 5.96 -13.28 -15.52
N ALA A 95 5.20 -12.34 -15.00
CA ALA A 95 4.98 -11.03 -15.60
C ALA A 95 5.35 -9.84 -14.67
N GLY A 96 5.85 -10.09 -13.46
CA GLY A 96 6.11 -9.04 -12.48
C GLY A 96 7.09 -7.97 -12.98
N GLU A 97 8.14 -8.32 -13.73
CA GLU A 97 9.07 -7.34 -14.32
C GLU A 97 8.39 -6.42 -15.31
N ARG A 98 7.48 -6.97 -16.10
CA ARG A 98 6.73 -6.21 -17.09
C ARG A 98 5.76 -5.24 -16.41
N ILE A 99 5.00 -5.71 -15.41
CA ILE A 99 4.09 -4.87 -14.63
C ILE A 99 4.85 -3.73 -13.97
N VAL A 100 5.95 -4.03 -13.27
CA VAL A 100 6.85 -3.04 -12.66
C VAL A 100 7.37 -2.04 -13.70
N GLY A 101 7.80 -2.53 -14.86
CA GLY A 101 8.28 -1.68 -15.95
C GLY A 101 7.21 -0.75 -16.52
N VAL A 102 5.95 -1.17 -16.61
CA VAL A 102 4.83 -0.32 -17.04
C VAL A 102 4.52 0.73 -15.99
N LEU A 103 4.30 0.31 -14.75
CA LEU A 103 3.96 1.22 -13.64
C LEU A 103 5.09 2.22 -13.35
N GLY A 104 6.36 1.81 -13.45
CA GLY A 104 7.51 2.68 -13.23
C GLY A 104 7.70 3.76 -14.30
N ARG A 105 7.10 3.61 -15.48
CA ARG A 105 7.11 4.61 -16.57
C ARG A 105 5.81 5.38 -16.70
N SER A 106 4.80 5.04 -15.91
CA SER A 106 3.50 5.71 -15.98
C SER A 106 3.55 7.12 -15.40
N ASP A 107 2.80 8.03 -15.99
CA ASP A 107 2.55 9.35 -15.43
C ASP A 107 1.34 9.26 -14.48
N GLY A 108 1.53 9.58 -13.23
CA GLY A 108 0.45 9.55 -12.24
C GLY A 108 0.89 8.99 -10.89
N THR A 109 0.02 9.13 -9.92
CA THR A 109 0.23 8.60 -8.58
C THR A 109 -0.33 7.18 -8.48
N VAL A 110 0.43 6.28 -7.87
CA VAL A 110 0.05 4.88 -7.68
C VAL A 110 0.08 4.53 -6.21
N VAL A 111 -0.99 3.93 -5.72
CA VAL A 111 -1.07 3.36 -4.37
C VAL A 111 -1.13 1.84 -4.48
N ILE A 112 -0.19 1.15 -3.87
CA ILE A 112 -0.01 -0.29 -4.02
C ILE A 112 -0.47 -0.99 -2.75
N ASP A 113 -1.53 -1.77 -2.84
CA ASP A 113 -1.94 -2.71 -1.80
C ASP A 113 -1.14 -4.00 -1.95
N VAL A 114 -0.15 -4.17 -1.10
CA VAL A 114 0.71 -5.37 -1.09
C VAL A 114 0.13 -6.47 -0.20
N GLY A 115 -0.88 -6.14 0.61
CA GLY A 115 -1.46 -7.05 1.58
C GLY A 115 -0.47 -7.46 2.66
N ARG A 116 -0.40 -8.76 2.96
CA ARG A 116 0.54 -9.31 3.93
C ARG A 116 1.85 -9.72 3.28
N ILE A 117 2.97 -9.23 3.82
CA ILE A 117 4.30 -9.61 3.35
C ILE A 117 4.96 -10.62 4.29
N TRP A 118 5.57 -11.65 3.72
CA TRP A 118 6.52 -12.57 4.36
C TRP A 118 7.86 -12.61 3.63
N ARG A 119 7.93 -11.98 2.48
CA ARG A 119 9.10 -11.74 1.64
C ARG A 119 8.92 -10.41 0.91
N ARG A 120 10.00 -9.84 0.40
CA ARG A 120 9.90 -8.63 -0.42
C ARG A 120 9.28 -8.94 -1.78
N PRO A 121 8.09 -8.44 -2.10
CA PRO A 121 7.50 -8.59 -3.43
C PRO A 121 8.15 -7.62 -4.42
N ARG A 122 8.26 -8.05 -5.68
CA ARG A 122 8.91 -7.29 -6.76
C ARG A 122 8.23 -5.94 -7.03
N ILE A 123 6.94 -5.82 -6.79
CA ILE A 123 6.20 -4.56 -6.97
C ILE A 123 6.76 -3.39 -6.16
N LEU A 124 7.46 -3.67 -5.06
CA LEU A 124 8.12 -2.63 -4.27
C LEU A 124 9.28 -1.94 -5.01
N ASP A 125 9.69 -2.43 -6.19
CA ASP A 125 10.70 -1.77 -7.03
C ASP A 125 10.20 -0.44 -7.61
N VAL A 126 8.88 -0.21 -7.66
CA VAL A 126 8.30 1.07 -8.09
C VAL A 126 7.93 1.99 -6.91
N ALA A 127 8.00 1.51 -5.68
CA ALA A 127 7.60 2.30 -4.52
C ALA A 127 8.66 3.33 -4.13
N GLU A 128 8.23 4.56 -3.88
CA GLU A 128 9.04 5.62 -3.25
C GLU A 128 8.91 5.58 -1.72
N VAL A 129 7.74 5.19 -1.23
CA VAL A 129 7.46 5.02 0.19
C VAL A 129 6.79 3.67 0.42
N VAL A 130 7.25 2.95 1.45
CA VAL A 130 6.62 1.71 1.92
C VAL A 130 6.10 1.92 3.34
N LEU A 131 4.81 1.73 3.53
CA LEU A 131 4.12 1.86 4.81
C LEU A 131 3.84 0.46 5.38
N VAL A 132 4.42 0.16 6.53
CA VAL A 132 4.14 -1.07 7.27
C VAL A 132 3.04 -0.79 8.29
N LEU A 133 1.86 -1.35 8.06
CA LEU A 133 0.74 -1.24 8.98
C LEU A 133 0.86 -2.28 10.09
N ALA A 134 0.64 -1.87 11.34
CA ALA A 134 0.65 -2.76 12.50
C ALA A 134 -0.30 -2.26 13.59
N ARG A 135 -0.87 -3.18 14.37
CA ARG A 135 -1.54 -2.83 15.63
C ARG A 135 -0.47 -2.60 16.71
N PRO A 136 -0.65 -1.62 17.62
CA PRO A 136 0.35 -1.33 18.66
C PRO A 136 0.26 -2.33 19.83
N ASN A 137 0.42 -3.61 19.55
CA ASN A 137 0.56 -4.69 20.52
C ASN A 137 1.87 -5.48 20.27
N ALA A 138 2.37 -6.18 21.26
CA ALA A 138 3.68 -6.81 21.23
C ALA A 138 3.86 -7.78 20.04
N GLU A 139 2.85 -8.62 19.75
CA GLU A 139 2.95 -9.63 18.68
C GLU A 139 3.04 -9.00 17.29
N GLU A 140 2.22 -7.99 17.04
CA GLU A 140 2.19 -7.26 15.77
C GLU A 140 3.49 -6.44 15.58
N LEU A 141 3.97 -5.80 16.66
CA LEU A 141 5.19 -5.00 16.62
C LEU A 141 6.43 -5.86 16.38
N VAL A 142 6.51 -7.05 16.99
CA VAL A 142 7.59 -8.01 16.69
C VAL A 142 7.55 -8.42 15.23
N ALA A 143 6.36 -8.74 14.68
CA ALA A 143 6.25 -9.08 13.27
C ALA A 143 6.61 -7.89 12.36
N ALA A 144 6.17 -6.68 12.71
CA ALA A 144 6.50 -5.46 11.97
C ALA A 144 8.01 -5.17 11.98
N SER A 145 8.72 -5.42 13.10
CA SER A 145 10.18 -5.24 13.17
C SER A 145 10.90 -6.14 12.17
N HIS A 146 10.48 -7.40 12.03
CA HIS A 146 11.03 -8.31 11.04
C HIS A 146 10.75 -7.85 9.60
N ALA A 147 9.56 -7.33 9.34
CA ALA A 147 9.21 -6.79 8.03
C ALA A 147 10.06 -5.55 7.69
N VAL A 148 10.16 -4.60 8.60
CA VAL A 148 11.00 -3.39 8.45
C VAL A 148 12.47 -3.78 8.22
N ALA A 149 13.01 -4.69 9.02
CA ALA A 149 14.38 -5.18 8.85
C ALA A 149 14.59 -5.82 7.46
N THR A 150 13.63 -6.64 6.99
CA THR A 150 13.68 -7.26 5.66
C THR A 150 13.64 -6.21 4.55
N LEU A 151 12.77 -5.21 4.66
CA LEU A 151 12.67 -4.12 3.69
C LEU A 151 13.96 -3.29 3.64
N ASN A 152 14.53 -2.95 4.79
CA ASN A 152 15.79 -2.19 4.88
C ASN A 152 16.98 -2.99 4.34
N ALA A 153 17.07 -4.30 4.63
CA ALA A 153 18.16 -5.17 4.18
C ALA A 153 18.20 -5.38 2.66
N THR A 154 17.08 -5.21 1.96
CA THR A 154 16.96 -5.45 0.52
C THR A 154 17.36 -4.27 -0.36
N ASN A 155 18.18 -3.33 0.15
CA ASN A 155 18.66 -2.15 -0.56
C ASN A 155 17.56 -1.19 -1.06
N LEU A 156 16.35 -1.25 -0.52
CA LEU A 156 15.33 -0.23 -0.78
C LEU A 156 15.83 1.15 -0.36
N GLY A 157 16.49 1.26 0.79
CA GLY A 157 17.09 2.51 1.26
C GLY A 157 18.18 3.08 0.34
N HIS A 158 18.95 2.23 -0.36
CA HIS A 158 19.94 2.70 -1.35
C HIS A 158 19.30 3.27 -2.62
N ARG A 159 18.04 2.94 -2.89
CA ARG A 159 17.24 3.53 -3.97
C ARG A 159 16.48 4.78 -3.53
N GLY A 160 16.67 5.25 -2.30
CA GLY A 160 15.95 6.38 -1.72
C GLY A 160 14.52 6.05 -1.29
N VAL A 161 14.14 4.76 -1.24
CA VAL A 161 12.82 4.35 -0.77
C VAL A 161 12.73 4.55 0.73
N GLN A 162 11.70 5.25 1.17
CA GLN A 162 11.43 5.48 2.59
C GLN A 162 10.55 4.36 3.15
N VAL A 163 10.95 3.80 4.30
CA VAL A 163 10.11 2.86 5.05
C VAL A 163 9.57 3.56 6.29
N GLY A 164 8.26 3.55 6.46
CA GLY A 164 7.58 4.11 7.62
C GLY A 164 6.57 3.14 8.20
N VAL A 165 6.17 3.38 9.43
CA VAL A 165 5.17 2.59 10.15
C VAL A 165 3.88 3.39 10.30
N VAL A 166 2.75 2.73 10.12
CA VAL A 166 1.42 3.27 10.40
C VAL A 166 0.76 2.38 11.44
N LEU A 167 0.45 2.96 12.59
CA LEU A 167 -0.25 2.26 13.66
C LEU A 167 -1.76 2.28 13.42
N VAL A 168 -2.44 1.19 13.73
CA VAL A 168 -3.90 1.06 13.57
C VAL A 168 -4.53 0.59 14.87
N GLY A 169 -5.48 1.36 15.38
CA GLY A 169 -6.16 1.10 16.64
C GLY A 169 -5.34 1.48 17.86
N ASP A 170 -5.95 1.38 19.02
CA ASP A 170 -5.34 1.78 20.29
C ASP A 170 -4.33 0.74 20.81
N GLY A 171 -3.36 1.20 21.58
CA GLY A 171 -2.35 0.37 22.23
C GLY A 171 -1.65 1.08 23.39
N THR A 172 -0.82 0.33 24.11
CA THR A 172 -0.16 0.79 25.34
C THR A 172 1.18 1.49 25.10
N TYR A 173 1.79 1.26 23.93
CA TYR A 173 3.11 1.80 23.61
C TYR A 173 3.02 3.16 22.93
N ARG A 174 3.97 4.04 23.22
CA ARG A 174 4.04 5.37 22.59
C ARG A 174 4.57 5.25 21.16
N PRO A 175 4.07 6.05 20.20
CA PRO A 175 4.55 6.00 18.82
C PRO A 175 6.06 6.19 18.67
N THR A 176 6.69 7.06 19.49
CA THR A 176 8.15 7.28 19.49
C THR A 176 8.90 6.04 19.91
N GLU A 177 8.49 5.39 21.00
CA GLU A 177 9.10 4.15 21.51
C GLU A 177 8.99 3.02 20.47
N ILE A 178 7.84 2.95 19.77
CA ILE A 178 7.63 1.99 18.68
C ILE A 178 8.60 2.29 17.53
N GLY A 179 8.69 3.54 17.09
CA GLY A 179 9.57 3.94 15.99
C GLY A 179 11.03 3.60 16.26
N ASP A 180 11.52 3.93 17.45
CA ASP A 180 12.88 3.62 17.88
C ASP A 180 13.14 2.10 17.91
N SER A 181 12.18 1.32 18.42
CA SER A 181 12.28 -0.14 18.49
C SER A 181 12.24 -0.82 17.11
N LEU A 182 11.47 -0.27 16.17
CA LEU A 182 11.31 -0.84 14.83
C LEU A 182 12.40 -0.37 13.85
N GLY A 183 13.16 0.65 14.17
CA GLY A 183 14.13 1.27 13.26
C GLY A 183 13.49 1.94 12.05
N ALA A 184 12.23 2.41 12.20
CA ALA A 184 11.49 3.13 11.18
C ALA A 184 10.52 4.13 11.84
N PRO A 185 10.36 5.35 11.29
CA PRO A 185 9.48 6.35 11.89
C PRO A 185 8.02 5.92 11.86
N VAL A 186 7.29 6.20 12.95
CA VAL A 186 5.82 6.11 12.96
C VAL A 186 5.27 7.39 12.31
N LEU A 187 4.70 7.25 11.12
CA LEU A 187 4.22 8.38 10.33
C LEU A 187 2.79 8.78 10.68
N ALA A 188 1.96 7.82 11.09
CA ALA A 188 0.59 8.08 11.48
C ALA A 188 0.06 7.05 12.48
N HIS A 189 -0.98 7.44 13.19
CA HIS A 189 -1.78 6.57 14.03
C HIS A 189 -3.25 6.68 13.57
N LEU A 190 -3.73 5.63 12.94
CA LEU A 190 -5.08 5.54 12.40
C LEU A 190 -6.03 4.97 13.45
N PRO A 191 -7.19 5.59 13.68
CA PRO A 191 -8.16 5.08 14.63
C PRO A 191 -8.80 3.78 14.13
N ASP A 192 -9.19 2.90 15.03
CA ASP A 192 -10.14 1.83 14.72
C ASP A 192 -11.50 2.47 14.39
N ASP A 193 -11.96 2.28 13.16
CA ASP A 193 -13.25 2.79 12.65
C ASP A 193 -13.95 1.67 11.89
N PRO A 194 -14.59 0.73 12.60
CA PRO A 194 -15.23 -0.43 12.02
C PRO A 194 -16.37 -0.06 11.06
N THR A 195 -17.02 1.07 11.28
CA THR A 195 -18.10 1.56 10.42
C THR A 195 -17.55 1.95 9.03
N THR A 196 -16.50 2.75 9.00
CA THR A 196 -15.83 3.13 7.74
C THR A 196 -15.22 1.92 7.06
N ALA A 197 -14.58 1.03 7.83
CA ALA A 197 -13.97 -0.19 7.28
C ALA A 197 -15.03 -1.14 6.69
N ALA A 198 -16.17 -1.31 7.36
CA ALA A 198 -17.29 -2.11 6.86
C ALA A 198 -17.88 -1.49 5.58
N HIS A 199 -18.10 -0.17 5.54
CA HIS A 199 -18.60 0.52 4.35
C HIS A 199 -17.73 0.23 3.12
N LEU A 200 -16.41 0.38 3.24
CA LEU A 200 -15.48 0.11 2.13
C LEU A 200 -15.34 -1.40 1.81
N ARG A 201 -15.44 -2.26 2.80
CA ARG A 201 -15.44 -3.72 2.59
C ARG A 201 -16.67 -4.19 1.83
N ASP A 202 -17.80 -3.54 2.06
CA ASP A 202 -19.09 -3.92 1.48
C ASP A 202 -19.38 -3.14 0.18
N GLY A 203 -18.36 -2.61 -0.49
CA GLY A 203 -18.46 -1.96 -1.80
C GLY A 203 -18.97 -0.52 -1.75
N GLY A 204 -18.88 0.13 -0.59
CA GLY A 204 -19.34 1.51 -0.44
C GLY A 204 -18.51 2.51 -1.25
N THR A 205 -19.19 3.50 -1.81
CA THR A 205 -18.57 4.54 -2.62
C THR A 205 -17.87 5.60 -1.75
N THR A 206 -16.85 6.24 -2.33
CA THR A 206 -16.27 7.45 -1.75
C THR A 206 -17.32 8.57 -1.78
N SER A 207 -17.63 9.09 -0.62
CA SER A 207 -18.68 10.09 -0.45
C SER A 207 -18.23 11.20 0.52
N ARG A 208 -18.95 12.31 0.54
CA ARG A 208 -18.69 13.38 1.51
C ARG A 208 -18.85 12.91 2.97
N SER A 209 -19.69 11.94 3.24
CA SER A 209 -19.84 11.35 4.59
C SER A 209 -18.62 10.51 4.95
N LEU A 210 -18.11 9.71 4.01
CA LEU A 210 -16.88 8.93 4.17
C LEU A 210 -15.69 9.85 4.45
N ALA A 211 -15.54 10.94 3.69
CA ALA A 211 -14.47 11.92 3.87
C ALA A 211 -14.47 12.57 5.26
N ARG A 212 -15.62 12.58 5.97
CA ARG A 212 -15.76 13.10 7.34
C ARG A 212 -15.55 12.05 8.41
N SER A 213 -15.36 10.79 8.08
CA SER A 213 -15.12 9.73 9.05
C SER A 213 -13.79 9.96 9.80
N ARG A 214 -13.66 9.37 10.98
CA ARG A 214 -12.43 9.49 11.78
C ARG A 214 -11.23 8.90 11.05
N LEU A 215 -11.42 7.73 10.45
CA LEU A 215 -10.37 7.05 9.69
C LEU A 215 -9.95 7.86 8.46
N SER A 216 -10.91 8.33 7.65
CA SER A 216 -10.59 9.11 6.45
C SER A 216 -9.82 10.40 6.76
N ARG A 217 -10.20 11.11 7.84
CA ARG A 217 -9.45 12.31 8.27
C ARG A 217 -8.03 11.99 8.74
N ALA A 218 -7.85 10.87 9.44
CA ALA A 218 -6.52 10.44 9.85
C ALA A 218 -5.65 10.05 8.65
N VAL A 219 -6.24 9.40 7.64
CA VAL A 219 -5.56 9.10 6.37
C VAL A 219 -5.22 10.38 5.59
N ALA A 220 -6.09 11.39 5.59
CA ALA A 220 -5.75 12.68 4.99
C ALA A 220 -4.50 13.30 5.64
N GLY A 221 -4.41 13.26 6.98
CA GLY A 221 -3.21 13.69 7.69
C GLY A 221 -1.95 12.88 7.34
N LEU A 222 -2.08 11.58 7.10
CA LEU A 222 -0.97 10.76 6.59
C LEU A 222 -0.55 11.21 5.19
N VAL A 223 -1.50 11.46 4.30
CA VAL A 223 -1.23 11.96 2.94
C VAL A 223 -0.50 13.30 2.98
N ASP A 224 -0.91 14.22 3.86
CA ASP A 224 -0.21 15.50 4.05
C ASP A 224 1.25 15.32 4.49
N ILE A 225 1.56 14.28 5.25
CA ILE A 225 2.95 13.94 5.64
C ILE A 225 3.72 13.39 4.43
N LEU A 226 3.08 12.51 3.67
CA LEU A 226 3.68 11.92 2.47
C LEU A 226 3.93 12.96 1.37
N ASP A 227 3.18 14.05 1.32
CA ASP A 227 3.36 15.13 0.33
C ASP A 227 4.48 16.10 0.66
N LYS A 228 4.97 16.09 1.88
CA LYS A 228 6.13 16.88 2.24
C LYS A 228 7.40 16.28 1.63
N PRO A 229 8.29 17.10 1.06
CA PRO A 229 9.60 16.59 0.64
C PRO A 229 10.31 15.97 1.85
N ALA A 230 10.90 14.80 1.64
CA ALA A 230 11.67 14.12 2.68
C ALA A 230 12.73 15.07 3.24
N ALA A 231 12.74 15.25 4.55
CA ALA A 231 13.88 15.90 5.18
C ALA A 231 15.14 15.06 4.88
N PRO A 232 16.27 15.68 4.51
CA PRO A 232 17.48 14.94 4.26
C PRO A 232 17.81 14.10 5.50
N VAL A 233 18.04 12.80 5.28
CA VAL A 233 18.52 11.90 6.33
C VAL A 233 19.82 12.50 6.83
N SER A 234 19.81 13.01 8.06
CA SER A 234 21.02 13.49 8.73
C SER A 234 21.99 12.32 8.74
N GLU A 235 23.15 12.51 8.07
CA GLU A 235 24.26 11.56 8.10
C GLU A 235 24.53 11.19 9.56
N ALA A 236 24.46 9.90 9.85
CA ALA A 236 24.83 9.37 11.15
C ALA A 236 26.27 9.84 11.44
N VAL A 237 26.42 10.66 12.47
CA VAL A 237 27.73 11.08 12.99
C VAL A 237 28.49 9.81 13.34
N THR A 238 29.49 9.49 12.52
CA THR A 238 30.48 8.46 12.84
C THR A 238 31.27 8.96 14.01
N ILE A 239 30.90 8.54 15.20
CA ILE A 239 31.76 8.71 16.38
C ILE A 239 32.92 7.72 16.22
N ARG A 240 34.11 8.27 16.07
CA ARG A 240 35.40 7.55 16.13
C ARG A 240 35.70 7.13 17.56
#